data_5a411677398d2dc792f53882055dc378
#
_entry.id   5a411677398d2dc792f53882055dc378
#
_cell.length_a   1.000
_cell.length_b   1.000
_cell.length_c   1.000
_cell.angle_alpha   90.00
_cell.angle_beta   90.00
_cell.angle_gamma   90.00
#
_symmetry.space_group_name_H-M   'P 1'
#
loop_
_entity.id
_entity.type
_entity.pdbx_description
1 polymer ?
#
loop_
_entity_poly.entity_id
_entity_poly.type
_entity_poly.pdbx_seq_one_letter_code
_entity_poly.pdbx_strand_id
1 'polypeptide(L)'
;MIRIAQLSCGPEYSGVQGELQKAADMVGAELVFPEVSLEDVRDVENRFGVEVASGDLNLAMARATRIVENPDLADAVFVATCFRCAEGAIVRSEIRKYIHENSRIPVLSYSFTERTTAETLLTRMEALVTTARFKGLLSRERQTGLTAGIDSGSTTTKSVVMRDNEVIGTGWVPTTEVIKSAEAAYREALESAGVKKEEIEGLGTTGYGRHLIGKHFGAKLVQEEITVNSKGAVFLADAQKGNATVIDIGGMDNKAISVQDGVPGTFTMGGICAGASGRFLELTAKRLGVDITELGKLALKGDHKKVPMNSYCIVFGTQSLVNSLSAGSSPEDVAMAACHSVAEQVFEQQLQEVEVKEPVIMVGGTALIEGLPRAMEQLLGLKVTVPDYAQYIGCVGASLLVSGLVED
;
A
#
# COMPACT_ATOMS: atom_id res chain seq x y z
N MET A 1 -1.10 -17.68 18.55
CA MET A 1 0.02 -16.79 18.14
C MET A 1 0.23 -17.03 16.66
N ILE A 2 0.36 -15.99 15.83
CA ILE A 2 0.60 -16.13 14.39
C ILE A 2 2.05 -16.58 14.18
N ARG A 3 2.25 -17.64 13.41
CA ARG A 3 3.57 -18.15 13.07
C ARG A 3 3.98 -17.64 11.71
N ILE A 4 5.09 -16.92 11.65
CA ILE A 4 5.65 -16.35 10.42
C ILE A 4 6.89 -17.16 10.04
N ALA A 5 6.85 -17.87 8.92
CA ALA A 5 8.04 -18.53 8.40
C ALA A 5 8.98 -17.48 7.81
N GLN A 6 10.19 -17.39 8.36
CA GLN A 6 11.24 -16.54 7.84
C GLN A 6 12.06 -17.33 6.82
N LEU A 7 12.06 -16.84 5.58
CA LEU A 7 12.89 -17.33 4.49
C LEU A 7 13.89 -16.24 4.14
N SER A 8 15.12 -16.38 4.62
CA SER A 8 16.08 -15.28 4.58
C SER A 8 17.47 -15.68 4.12
N CYS A 9 18.17 -14.69 3.55
CA CYS A 9 19.58 -14.72 3.25
C CYS A 9 20.22 -13.46 3.83
N GLY A 10 21.17 -13.62 4.74
CA GLY A 10 21.97 -12.54 5.31
C GLY A 10 21.47 -11.84 6.57
N PRO A 11 20.13 -11.69 6.86
CA PRO A 11 19.66 -11.03 8.08
C PRO A 11 20.20 -11.62 9.35
N GLU A 12 20.34 -12.94 9.41
CA GLU A 12 20.80 -13.70 10.57
C GLU A 12 22.21 -13.31 11.00
N TYR A 13 23.02 -12.81 10.06
CA TYR A 13 24.43 -12.44 10.29
C TYR A 13 24.67 -10.92 10.43
N SER A 14 23.66 -10.09 10.20
CA SER A 14 23.83 -8.63 10.08
C SER A 14 23.26 -7.83 11.26
N GLY A 15 22.80 -8.48 12.33
CA GLY A 15 22.09 -7.82 13.43
C GLY A 15 20.65 -7.44 13.13
N VAL A 16 20.23 -7.52 11.87
CA VAL A 16 18.84 -7.26 11.43
C VAL A 16 17.89 -8.31 11.99
N GLN A 17 18.36 -9.53 12.25
CA GLN A 17 17.57 -10.59 12.88
C GLN A 17 17.01 -10.15 14.24
N GLY A 18 17.80 -9.45 15.03
CA GLY A 18 17.34 -8.93 16.33
C GLY A 18 16.21 -7.91 16.18
N GLU A 19 16.25 -7.08 15.15
CA GLU A 19 15.17 -6.12 14.86
C GLU A 19 13.93 -6.80 14.30
N LEU A 20 14.07 -7.85 13.47
CA LEU A 20 12.96 -8.67 13.01
C LEU A 20 12.26 -9.38 14.18
N GLN A 21 13.02 -9.97 15.09
CA GLN A 21 12.46 -10.61 16.27
C GLN A 21 11.68 -9.62 17.14
N LYS A 22 12.26 -8.45 17.42
CA LYS A 22 11.56 -7.40 18.16
C LYS A 22 10.26 -6.97 17.48
N ALA A 23 10.28 -6.79 16.15
CA ALA A 23 9.09 -6.43 15.40
C ALA A 23 8.02 -7.53 15.48
N ALA A 24 8.40 -8.81 15.36
CA ALA A 24 7.50 -9.94 15.51
C ALA A 24 6.89 -10.00 16.93
N ASP A 25 7.72 -9.84 17.96
CA ASP A 25 7.28 -9.85 19.36
C ASP A 25 6.27 -8.72 19.63
N MET A 26 6.52 -7.51 19.10
CA MET A 26 5.63 -6.36 19.26
C MET A 26 4.24 -6.56 18.65
N VAL A 27 4.14 -7.35 17.57
CA VAL A 27 2.85 -7.66 16.92
C VAL A 27 2.25 -8.99 17.40
N GLY A 28 2.87 -9.66 18.35
CA GLY A 28 2.40 -10.92 18.92
C GLY A 28 2.51 -12.10 17.95
N ALA A 29 3.57 -12.13 17.15
CA ALA A 29 3.91 -13.20 16.22
C ALA A 29 5.15 -13.98 16.66
N GLU A 30 5.29 -15.20 16.14
CA GLU A 30 6.44 -16.07 16.33
C GLU A 30 7.15 -16.26 14.99
N LEU A 31 8.46 -16.01 14.94
CA LEU A 31 9.29 -16.37 13.77
C LEU A 31 9.65 -17.84 13.83
N VAL A 32 9.32 -18.57 12.76
CA VAL A 32 9.63 -19.99 12.62
C VAL A 32 10.55 -20.23 11.42
N PHE A 33 11.43 -21.21 11.56
CA PHE A 33 12.39 -21.61 10.53
C PHE A 33 12.11 -23.08 10.15
N PRO A 34 11.31 -23.34 9.11
CA PRO A 34 10.99 -24.72 8.72
C PRO A 34 12.25 -25.55 8.46
N GLU A 35 12.31 -26.72 9.07
CA GLU A 35 13.40 -27.66 8.82
C GLU A 35 13.23 -28.33 7.46
N VAL A 36 14.32 -28.48 6.75
CA VAL A 36 14.39 -29.13 5.43
C VAL A 36 15.57 -30.12 5.39
N SER A 37 15.42 -31.15 4.60
CA SER A 37 16.50 -32.14 4.36
C SER A 37 17.49 -31.63 3.31
N LEU A 38 18.65 -32.26 3.24
CA LEU A 38 19.61 -31.97 2.17
C LEU A 38 19.06 -32.35 0.79
N GLU A 39 18.15 -33.31 0.73
CA GLU A 39 17.49 -33.73 -0.51
C GLU A 39 16.54 -32.62 -0.99
N ASP A 40 15.76 -31.99 -0.08
CA ASP A 40 14.91 -30.83 -0.41
C ASP A 40 15.73 -29.69 -1.01
N VAL A 41 16.91 -29.41 -0.43
CA VAL A 41 17.81 -28.35 -0.94
C VAL A 41 18.36 -28.67 -2.32
N ARG A 42 18.64 -29.95 -2.62
CA ARG A 42 19.14 -30.37 -3.94
C ARG A 42 18.08 -30.37 -5.03
N ASP A 43 16.80 -30.46 -4.66
CA ASP A 43 15.67 -30.52 -5.59
C ASP A 43 15.11 -29.13 -5.98
N VAL A 44 15.61 -28.04 -5.38
CA VAL A 44 15.06 -26.68 -5.65
C VAL A 44 15.22 -26.28 -7.11
N GLU A 45 16.31 -26.58 -7.76
CA GLU A 45 16.54 -26.24 -9.17
C GLU A 45 15.47 -26.89 -10.07
N ASN A 46 15.14 -28.18 -9.82
CA ASN A 46 14.09 -28.87 -10.56
C ASN A 46 12.71 -28.25 -10.35
N ARG A 47 12.42 -27.77 -9.12
CA ARG A 47 11.12 -27.23 -8.76
C ARG A 47 10.90 -25.81 -9.22
N PHE A 48 11.93 -24.98 -9.17
CA PHE A 48 11.84 -23.55 -9.50
C PHE A 48 12.34 -23.24 -10.93
N GLY A 49 13.12 -24.15 -11.54
CA GLY A 49 13.72 -23.94 -12.87
C GLY A 49 14.80 -22.85 -12.87
N VAL A 50 15.36 -22.52 -11.70
CA VAL A 50 16.38 -21.48 -11.53
C VAL A 50 17.57 -22.05 -10.78
N GLU A 51 18.76 -21.95 -11.38
CA GLU A 51 20.03 -22.29 -10.74
C GLU A 51 20.51 -21.14 -9.88
N VAL A 52 20.81 -21.41 -8.62
CA VAL A 52 21.23 -20.45 -7.61
C VAL A 52 22.53 -20.88 -6.97
N ALA A 53 23.55 -20.03 -6.99
CA ALA A 53 24.87 -20.34 -6.43
C ALA A 53 24.92 -20.28 -4.91
N SER A 54 24.11 -19.40 -4.31
CA SER A 54 24.06 -19.20 -2.85
C SER A 54 23.35 -20.36 -2.13
N GLY A 55 24.05 -21.01 -1.20
CA GLY A 55 23.47 -22.06 -0.34
C GLY A 55 22.31 -21.55 0.53
N ASP A 56 22.41 -20.34 1.05
CA ASP A 56 21.35 -19.73 1.87
C ASP A 56 20.08 -19.45 1.06
N LEU A 57 20.22 -19.05 -0.20
CA LEU A 57 19.09 -18.85 -1.10
C LEU A 57 18.44 -20.19 -1.49
N ASN A 58 19.23 -21.23 -1.76
CA ASN A 58 18.71 -22.57 -1.98
C ASN A 58 17.97 -23.11 -0.74
N LEU A 59 18.48 -22.85 0.45
CA LEU A 59 17.81 -23.19 1.70
C LEU A 59 16.46 -22.45 1.84
N ALA A 60 16.41 -21.16 1.50
CA ALA A 60 15.18 -20.38 1.52
C ALA A 60 14.13 -20.92 0.55
N MET A 61 14.56 -21.35 -0.66
CA MET A 61 13.69 -21.98 -1.67
C MET A 61 13.16 -23.34 -1.19
N ALA A 62 14.02 -24.19 -0.60
CA ALA A 62 13.61 -25.47 -0.03
C ALA A 62 12.59 -25.28 1.13
N ARG A 63 12.80 -24.29 1.98
CA ARG A 63 11.81 -23.95 3.03
C ARG A 63 10.47 -23.50 2.43
N ALA A 64 10.49 -22.78 1.31
CA ALA A 64 9.25 -22.38 0.61
C ALA A 64 8.47 -23.62 0.11
N THR A 65 9.15 -24.60 -0.48
CA THR A 65 8.50 -25.86 -0.91
C THR A 65 7.89 -26.59 0.28
N ARG A 66 8.64 -26.66 1.38
CA ARG A 66 8.19 -27.33 2.61
C ARG A 66 6.94 -26.71 3.21
N ILE A 67 6.81 -25.38 3.17
CA ILE A 67 5.62 -24.65 3.67
C ILE A 67 4.42 -24.94 2.76
N VAL A 68 4.61 -24.95 1.45
CA VAL A 68 3.53 -25.26 0.50
C VAL A 68 3.02 -26.68 0.68
N GLU A 69 3.91 -27.64 0.87
CA GLU A 69 3.57 -29.05 1.10
C GLU A 69 2.92 -29.28 2.49
N ASN A 70 3.23 -28.43 3.46
CA ASN A 70 2.74 -28.54 4.84
C ASN A 70 2.27 -27.17 5.35
N PRO A 71 1.08 -26.72 4.95
CA PRO A 71 0.56 -25.38 5.30
C PRO A 71 0.40 -25.12 6.80
N ASP A 72 0.35 -26.17 7.59
CA ASP A 72 0.25 -26.07 9.05
C ASP A 72 1.55 -25.60 9.74
N LEU A 73 2.64 -25.50 9.01
CA LEU A 73 3.92 -25.07 9.58
C LEU A 73 3.97 -23.56 9.85
N ALA A 74 3.24 -22.76 9.08
CA ALA A 74 3.22 -21.31 9.22
C ALA A 74 1.90 -20.69 8.75
N ASP A 75 1.51 -19.61 9.39
CA ASP A 75 0.31 -18.84 9.05
C ASP A 75 0.61 -17.75 7.99
N ALA A 76 1.87 -17.35 7.87
CA ALA A 76 2.38 -16.38 6.89
C ALA A 76 3.87 -16.62 6.57
N VAL A 77 4.35 -16.04 5.49
CA VAL A 77 5.75 -16.14 5.05
C VAL A 77 6.37 -14.76 4.89
N PHE A 78 7.55 -14.56 5.46
CA PHE A 78 8.38 -13.38 5.29
C PHE A 78 9.67 -13.74 4.55
N VAL A 79 9.79 -13.29 3.29
CA VAL A 79 10.98 -13.53 2.46
C VAL A 79 11.91 -12.33 2.55
N ALA A 80 13.11 -12.52 3.07
CA ALA A 80 14.03 -11.44 3.33
C ALA A 80 15.39 -11.68 2.67
N THR A 81 15.81 -10.79 1.79
CA THR A 81 17.12 -10.87 1.12
C THR A 81 18.00 -9.66 1.42
N CYS A 82 19.30 -9.83 1.35
CA CYS A 82 20.24 -8.80 1.75
C CYS A 82 20.58 -7.80 0.62
N PHE A 83 20.78 -6.57 1.00
CA PHE A 83 21.55 -5.49 0.36
C PHE A 83 21.55 -5.45 -1.18
N ARG A 84 20.35 -5.51 -1.80
CA ARG A 84 20.19 -5.41 -3.28
C ARG A 84 20.97 -6.47 -4.07
N CYS A 85 21.13 -7.65 -3.52
CA CYS A 85 21.72 -8.79 -4.21
C CYS A 85 20.84 -9.19 -5.41
N ALA A 86 21.43 -9.24 -6.62
CA ALA A 86 20.70 -9.60 -7.85
C ALA A 86 20.11 -11.01 -7.76
N GLU A 87 20.89 -12.00 -7.31
CA GLU A 87 20.44 -13.36 -7.11
C GLU A 87 19.33 -13.44 -6.06
N GLY A 88 19.48 -12.71 -4.95
CA GLY A 88 18.43 -12.57 -3.92
C GLY A 88 17.15 -11.95 -4.44
N ALA A 89 17.22 -11.02 -5.38
CA ALA A 89 16.04 -10.42 -6.01
C ALA A 89 15.27 -11.44 -6.87
N ILE A 90 15.98 -12.24 -7.65
CA ILE A 90 15.41 -13.32 -8.47
C ILE A 90 14.74 -14.35 -7.56
N VAL A 91 15.48 -14.89 -6.57
CA VAL A 91 14.98 -15.92 -5.65
C VAL A 91 13.77 -15.44 -4.87
N ARG A 92 13.78 -14.20 -4.38
CA ARG A 92 12.64 -13.59 -3.69
C ARG A 92 11.39 -13.56 -4.58
N SER A 93 11.55 -13.22 -5.85
CA SER A 93 10.46 -13.24 -6.83
C SER A 93 9.94 -14.65 -7.08
N GLU A 94 10.85 -15.62 -7.28
CA GLU A 94 10.47 -17.02 -7.54
C GLU A 94 9.80 -17.68 -6.33
N ILE A 95 10.31 -17.47 -5.11
CA ILE A 95 9.67 -17.96 -3.88
C ILE A 95 8.26 -17.43 -3.77
N ARG A 96 8.09 -16.13 -3.96
CA ARG A 96 6.77 -15.49 -3.88
C ARG A 96 5.79 -16.06 -4.90
N LYS A 97 6.22 -16.17 -6.16
CA LYS A 97 5.44 -16.76 -7.25
C LYS A 97 5.04 -18.20 -6.92
N TYR A 98 6.01 -19.02 -6.50
CA TYR A 98 5.77 -20.42 -6.16
C TYR A 98 4.75 -20.59 -5.04
N ILE A 99 4.89 -19.83 -3.94
CA ILE A 99 3.93 -19.90 -2.83
C ILE A 99 2.55 -19.42 -3.28
N HIS A 100 2.48 -18.36 -4.08
CA HIS A 100 1.24 -17.77 -4.56
C HIS A 100 0.47 -18.72 -5.51
N GLU A 101 1.17 -19.43 -6.39
CA GLU A 101 0.57 -20.36 -7.33
C GLU A 101 0.10 -21.66 -6.65
N ASN A 102 0.77 -22.08 -5.55
CA ASN A 102 0.56 -23.38 -4.93
C ASN A 102 -0.08 -23.32 -3.54
N SER A 103 -0.29 -22.14 -2.96
CA SER A 103 -0.92 -21.98 -1.65
C SER A 103 -1.69 -20.67 -1.53
N ARG A 104 -2.40 -20.51 -0.41
CA ARG A 104 -3.06 -19.26 -0.04
C ARG A 104 -2.40 -18.58 1.17
N ILE A 105 -1.19 -18.97 1.51
CA ILE A 105 -0.46 -18.40 2.63
C ILE A 105 0.00 -16.99 2.25
N PRO A 106 -0.28 -15.96 3.06
CA PRO A 106 0.21 -14.61 2.80
C PRO A 106 1.73 -14.56 2.76
N VAL A 107 2.27 -13.93 1.74
CA VAL A 107 3.72 -13.77 1.55
C VAL A 107 4.07 -12.30 1.47
N LEU A 108 4.98 -11.88 2.32
CA LEU A 108 5.61 -10.57 2.22
C LEU A 108 7.08 -10.74 1.88
N SER A 109 7.56 -10.01 0.89
CA SER A 109 8.98 -10.00 0.54
C SER A 109 9.63 -8.65 0.81
N TYR A 110 10.88 -8.67 1.27
CA TYR A 110 11.64 -7.46 1.57
C TYR A 110 13.12 -7.60 1.25
N SER A 111 13.71 -6.56 0.69
CA SER A 111 15.17 -6.45 0.52
C SER A 111 15.72 -5.47 1.55
N PHE A 112 16.61 -5.95 2.40
CA PHE A 112 17.30 -5.08 3.36
C PHE A 112 18.25 -4.13 2.65
N THR A 113 18.28 -2.92 3.13
CA THR A 113 19.25 -1.90 2.71
C THR A 113 19.87 -1.26 3.95
N GLU A 114 20.89 -0.46 3.74
CA GLU A 114 21.51 0.37 4.78
C GLU A 114 20.54 1.39 5.41
N ARG A 115 19.37 1.59 4.79
CA ARG A 115 18.31 2.49 5.24
C ARG A 115 17.16 1.78 5.94
N THR A 116 17.24 0.47 6.10
CA THR A 116 16.20 -0.29 6.80
C THR A 116 16.15 0.14 8.27
N THR A 117 14.96 0.53 8.72
CA THR A 117 14.71 0.97 10.10
C THR A 117 13.82 -0.03 10.83
N ALA A 118 13.85 0.00 12.17
CA ALA A 118 12.96 -0.80 13.01
C ALA A 118 11.49 -0.51 12.72
N GLU A 119 11.12 0.75 12.47
CA GLU A 119 9.75 1.16 12.11
C GLU A 119 9.31 0.53 10.78
N THR A 120 10.21 0.51 9.79
CA THR A 120 9.95 -0.15 8.50
C THR A 120 9.66 -1.64 8.66
N LEU A 121 10.39 -2.32 9.52
CA LEU A 121 10.18 -3.75 9.80
C LEU A 121 8.91 -3.99 10.59
N LEU A 122 8.63 -3.15 11.58
CA LEU A 122 7.41 -3.23 12.38
C LEU A 122 6.17 -3.09 11.52
N THR A 123 6.10 -2.08 10.66
CA THR A 123 4.97 -1.88 9.73
C THR A 123 4.73 -3.10 8.85
N ARG A 124 5.80 -3.73 8.37
CA ARG A 124 5.69 -4.94 7.53
C ARG A 124 5.22 -6.16 8.30
N MET A 125 5.72 -6.35 9.51
CA MET A 125 5.26 -7.44 10.38
C MET A 125 3.81 -7.24 10.79
N GLU A 126 3.40 -6.01 11.10
CA GLU A 126 2.02 -5.64 11.41
C GLU A 126 1.09 -5.98 10.25
N ALA A 127 1.43 -5.57 9.02
CA ALA A 127 0.67 -5.87 7.82
C ALA A 127 0.56 -7.38 7.56
N LEU A 128 1.66 -8.13 7.71
CA LEU A 128 1.68 -9.57 7.47
C LEU A 128 0.83 -10.33 8.51
N VAL A 129 0.97 -9.99 9.79
CA VAL A 129 0.16 -10.57 10.89
C VAL A 129 -1.31 -10.28 10.70
N THR A 130 -1.63 -9.06 10.31
CA THR A 130 -3.01 -8.65 10.05
C THR A 130 -3.60 -9.41 8.88
N THR A 131 -2.87 -9.52 7.78
CA THR A 131 -3.30 -10.29 6.61
C THR A 131 -3.55 -11.74 6.98
N ALA A 132 -2.66 -12.37 7.77
CA ALA A 132 -2.84 -13.74 8.23
C ALA A 132 -4.05 -13.90 9.16
N ARG A 133 -4.23 -12.97 10.10
CA ARG A 133 -5.31 -13.00 11.10
C ARG A 133 -6.69 -12.75 10.51
N PHE A 134 -6.79 -11.77 9.62
CA PHE A 134 -8.05 -11.28 9.07
C PHE A 134 -8.31 -11.74 7.64
N LYS A 135 -7.63 -12.78 7.16
CA LYS A 135 -7.81 -13.30 5.81
C LYS A 135 -9.28 -13.56 5.45
N GLY A 136 -10.03 -14.14 6.39
CA GLY A 136 -11.47 -14.38 6.21
C GLY A 136 -12.27 -13.07 6.06
N LEU A 137 -11.92 -12.01 6.81
CA LEU A 137 -12.55 -10.70 6.72
C LEU A 137 -12.12 -9.96 5.45
N LEU A 138 -10.86 -10.10 5.06
CA LEU A 138 -10.33 -9.48 3.84
C LEU A 138 -11.01 -10.03 2.58
N SER A 139 -11.27 -11.33 2.53
CA SER A 139 -11.96 -11.98 1.40
C SER A 139 -13.48 -11.78 1.38
N ARG A 140 -14.10 -11.18 2.41
CA ARG A 140 -15.54 -10.88 2.39
C ARG A 140 -15.86 -9.89 1.27
N GLU A 141 -16.87 -10.19 0.47
CA GLU A 141 -17.32 -9.35 -0.63
C GLU A 141 -18.41 -8.35 -0.21
N ARG A 142 -19.13 -8.67 0.86
CA ARG A 142 -20.27 -7.88 1.37
C ARG A 142 -20.13 -7.63 2.85
N GLN A 143 -20.61 -6.50 3.27
CA GLN A 143 -20.79 -6.17 4.68
C GLN A 143 -22.28 -5.95 4.98
N THR A 144 -22.60 -5.93 6.27
CA THR A 144 -23.93 -5.59 6.79
C THR A 144 -23.78 -4.63 7.96
N GLY A 145 -24.82 -3.84 8.20
CA GLY A 145 -24.87 -2.92 9.33
C GLY A 145 -24.41 -1.49 9.01
N LEU A 146 -24.49 -0.66 10.03
CA LEU A 146 -24.12 0.75 9.98
C LEU A 146 -22.76 0.95 10.65
N THR A 147 -21.72 1.13 9.83
CA THR A 147 -20.34 1.24 10.31
C THR A 147 -19.66 2.52 9.86
N ALA A 148 -18.58 2.89 10.51
CA ALA A 148 -17.79 4.06 10.16
C ALA A 148 -16.29 3.75 10.15
N GLY A 149 -15.56 4.51 9.33
CA GLY A 149 -14.10 4.49 9.28
C GLY A 149 -13.53 5.88 9.40
N ILE A 150 -12.42 6.03 10.11
CA ILE A 150 -11.65 7.30 10.20
C ILE A 150 -10.22 7.02 9.77
N ASP A 151 -9.74 7.78 8.81
CA ASP A 151 -8.34 7.81 8.36
C ASP A 151 -7.69 9.12 8.79
N SER A 152 -6.78 9.03 9.76
CA SER A 152 -6.01 10.17 10.25
C SER A 152 -4.65 10.22 9.57
N GLY A 153 -4.63 10.73 8.35
CA GLY A 153 -3.40 10.92 7.58
C GLY A 153 -2.58 12.12 8.04
N SER A 154 -1.33 12.22 7.58
CA SER A 154 -0.41 13.30 7.91
C SER A 154 -0.82 14.67 7.33
N THR A 155 -1.51 14.68 6.19
CA THR A 155 -1.91 15.89 5.46
C THR A 155 -3.41 16.16 5.61
N THR A 156 -4.24 15.12 5.52
CA THR A 156 -5.70 15.20 5.57
C THR A 156 -6.27 14.10 6.44
N THR A 157 -7.33 14.42 7.16
CA THR A 157 -8.11 13.47 7.95
C THR A 157 -9.47 13.30 7.30
N LYS A 158 -9.90 12.05 7.15
CA LYS A 158 -11.13 11.69 6.45
C LYS A 158 -11.96 10.73 7.27
N SER A 159 -13.25 10.71 7.01
CA SER A 159 -14.17 9.73 7.59
C SER A 159 -15.24 9.35 6.60
N VAL A 160 -15.72 8.12 6.70
CA VAL A 160 -16.92 7.65 5.99
C VAL A 160 -17.89 7.01 6.97
N VAL A 161 -19.17 7.09 6.62
CA VAL A 161 -20.23 6.27 7.19
C VAL A 161 -20.77 5.37 6.08
N MET A 162 -20.84 4.08 6.35
CA MET A 162 -21.36 3.08 5.41
C MET A 162 -22.58 2.39 6.01
N ARG A 163 -23.56 2.16 5.17
CA ARG A 163 -24.69 1.26 5.47
C ARG A 163 -24.62 0.11 4.49
N ASP A 164 -24.43 -1.08 5.03
CA ASP A 164 -24.14 -2.26 4.21
C ASP A 164 -22.99 -1.97 3.24
N ASN A 165 -23.16 -2.13 1.94
CA ASN A 165 -22.12 -1.88 0.95
C ASN A 165 -22.07 -0.45 0.40
N GLU A 166 -22.85 0.48 0.95
CA GLU A 166 -22.98 1.83 0.41
C GLU A 166 -22.31 2.87 1.31
N VAL A 167 -21.53 3.77 0.73
CA VAL A 167 -21.04 4.98 1.39
C VAL A 167 -22.19 5.98 1.43
N ILE A 168 -22.73 6.26 2.61
CA ILE A 168 -23.87 7.15 2.81
C ILE A 168 -23.49 8.53 3.36
N GLY A 169 -22.26 8.69 3.83
CA GLY A 169 -21.75 9.97 4.31
C GLY A 169 -20.25 10.03 4.31
N THR A 170 -19.69 11.21 4.04
CA THR A 170 -18.26 11.48 4.00
C THR A 170 -17.93 12.77 4.73
N GLY A 171 -16.75 12.82 5.34
CA GLY A 171 -16.16 14.02 5.91
C GLY A 171 -14.69 14.13 5.58
N TRP A 172 -14.20 15.35 5.35
CA TRP A 172 -12.83 15.62 4.95
C TRP A 172 -12.35 16.95 5.52
N VAL A 173 -11.24 16.93 6.22
CA VAL A 173 -10.60 18.15 6.74
C VAL A 173 -9.07 18.07 6.57
N PRO A 174 -8.37 19.20 6.45
CA PRO A 174 -6.92 19.24 6.61
C PRO A 174 -6.52 18.77 8.01
N THR A 175 -5.45 17.97 8.12
CA THR A 175 -4.92 17.55 9.41
C THR A 175 -4.14 18.71 10.04
N THR A 176 -4.60 19.20 11.18
CA THR A 176 -3.89 20.20 11.98
C THR A 176 -3.52 19.61 13.34
N GLU A 177 -4.49 19.16 14.09
CA GLU A 177 -4.36 18.43 15.35
C GLU A 177 -5.11 17.11 15.22
N VAL A 178 -4.45 16.00 15.46
CA VAL A 178 -4.94 14.64 15.16
C VAL A 178 -6.37 14.39 15.68
N ILE A 179 -6.60 14.64 16.96
CA ILE A 179 -7.93 14.40 17.56
C ILE A 179 -8.99 15.35 17.01
N LYS A 180 -8.72 16.65 16.99
CA LYS A 180 -9.70 17.65 16.53
C LYS A 180 -10.06 17.48 15.05
N SER A 181 -9.05 17.16 14.22
CA SER A 181 -9.30 16.88 12.81
C SER A 181 -10.14 15.61 12.63
N ALA A 182 -9.89 14.56 13.44
CA ALA A 182 -10.70 13.34 13.41
C ALA A 182 -12.15 13.58 13.89
N GLU A 183 -12.34 14.37 14.95
CA GLU A 183 -13.68 14.77 15.43
C GLU A 183 -14.44 15.56 14.37
N ALA A 184 -13.75 16.49 13.69
CA ALA A 184 -14.37 17.30 12.65
C ALA A 184 -14.78 16.45 11.43
N ALA A 185 -13.86 15.63 10.90
CA ALA A 185 -14.14 14.76 9.76
C ALA A 185 -15.25 13.73 10.08
N TYR A 186 -15.24 13.15 11.29
CA TYR A 186 -16.25 12.18 11.70
C TYR A 186 -17.63 12.85 11.85
N ARG A 187 -17.69 14.03 12.44
CA ARG A 187 -18.93 14.81 12.55
C ARG A 187 -19.51 15.14 11.17
N GLU A 188 -18.67 15.62 10.23
CA GLU A 188 -19.11 15.88 8.86
C GLU A 188 -19.68 14.63 8.19
N ALA A 189 -19.03 13.47 8.36
CA ALA A 189 -19.51 12.20 7.81
C ALA A 189 -20.86 11.79 8.39
N LEU A 190 -21.06 11.94 9.71
CA LEU A 190 -22.33 11.65 10.38
C LEU A 190 -23.44 12.60 9.92
N GLU A 191 -23.16 13.91 9.83
CA GLU A 191 -24.10 14.92 9.36
C GLU A 191 -24.48 14.66 7.90
N SER A 192 -23.49 14.36 7.04
CA SER A 192 -23.72 13.99 5.64
C SER A 192 -24.59 12.75 5.47
N ALA A 193 -24.38 11.75 6.35
CA ALA A 193 -25.17 10.51 6.37
C ALA A 193 -26.57 10.68 7.01
N GLY A 194 -26.81 11.76 7.76
CA GLY A 194 -28.04 11.95 8.53
C GLY A 194 -28.24 10.97 9.67
N VAL A 195 -27.12 10.47 10.27
CA VAL A 195 -27.14 9.46 11.35
C VAL A 195 -26.45 10.02 12.60
N LYS A 196 -26.83 9.47 13.77
CA LYS A 196 -26.20 9.82 15.04
C LYS A 196 -25.02 8.87 15.35
N LYS A 197 -24.07 9.34 16.13
CA LYS A 197 -22.91 8.55 16.56
C LYS A 197 -23.30 7.25 17.25
N GLU A 198 -24.37 7.30 18.05
CA GLU A 198 -24.88 6.16 18.82
C GLU A 198 -25.51 5.05 17.96
N GLU A 199 -25.83 5.36 16.70
CA GLU A 199 -26.38 4.38 15.75
C GLU A 199 -25.27 3.59 15.06
N ILE A 200 -24.00 4.05 15.15
CA ILE A 200 -22.84 3.37 14.54
C ILE A 200 -22.52 2.09 15.32
N GLU A 201 -22.69 0.96 14.69
CA GLU A 201 -22.47 -0.37 15.27
C GLU A 201 -20.99 -0.71 15.43
N GLY A 202 -20.14 -0.23 14.52
CA GLY A 202 -18.70 -0.42 14.54
C GLY A 202 -17.92 0.74 13.98
N LEU A 203 -16.82 1.12 14.67
CA LEU A 203 -15.89 2.15 14.23
C LEU A 203 -14.50 1.55 14.03
N GLY A 204 -13.94 1.73 12.83
CA GLY A 204 -12.55 1.40 12.50
C GLY A 204 -11.69 2.65 12.33
N THR A 205 -10.42 2.56 12.70
CA THR A 205 -9.45 3.67 12.55
C THR A 205 -8.19 3.21 11.83
N THR A 206 -7.65 4.10 11.00
CA THR A 206 -6.41 3.89 10.25
C THR A 206 -5.63 5.19 10.11
N GLY A 207 -4.53 5.14 9.38
CA GLY A 207 -3.67 6.29 9.15
C GLY A 207 -2.56 6.44 10.20
N TYR A 208 -1.77 7.49 10.05
CA TYR A 208 -0.68 7.82 10.96
C TYR A 208 -1.14 7.97 12.43
N GLY A 209 -2.30 8.63 12.61
CA GLY A 209 -2.89 8.87 13.93
C GLY A 209 -3.75 7.73 14.50
N ARG A 210 -3.85 6.57 13.83
CA ARG A 210 -4.82 5.48 14.11
C ARG A 210 -4.93 5.06 15.58
N HIS A 211 -3.79 4.92 16.27
CA HIS A 211 -3.81 4.48 17.67
C HIS A 211 -4.38 5.54 18.61
N LEU A 212 -4.02 6.80 18.38
CA LEU A 212 -4.48 7.91 19.21
C LEU A 212 -6.00 8.11 19.05
N ILE A 213 -6.47 8.18 17.79
CA ILE A 213 -7.90 8.34 17.51
C ILE A 213 -8.69 7.07 17.85
N GLY A 214 -8.11 5.88 17.66
CA GLY A 214 -8.74 4.62 18.04
C GLY A 214 -9.03 4.55 19.53
N LYS A 215 -8.06 4.96 20.37
CA LYS A 215 -8.24 5.07 21.82
C LYS A 215 -9.27 6.15 22.20
N HIS A 216 -9.22 7.32 21.53
CA HIS A 216 -10.12 8.43 21.80
C HIS A 216 -11.59 8.10 21.52
N PHE A 217 -11.86 7.44 20.39
CA PHE A 217 -13.23 7.10 19.99
C PHE A 217 -13.70 5.73 20.50
N GLY A 218 -12.84 4.93 21.11
CA GLY A 218 -13.16 3.54 21.51
C GLY A 218 -13.39 2.65 20.29
N ALA A 219 -12.57 2.81 19.24
CA ALA A 219 -12.70 2.05 18.00
C ALA A 219 -12.55 0.53 18.24
N LYS A 220 -13.42 -0.27 17.62
CA LYS A 220 -13.34 -1.75 17.66
C LYS A 220 -12.20 -2.29 16.80
N LEU A 221 -11.78 -1.53 15.78
CA LEU A 221 -10.68 -1.87 14.90
C LEU A 221 -9.69 -0.69 14.81
N VAL A 222 -8.40 -0.98 15.05
CA VAL A 222 -7.27 -0.05 14.80
C VAL A 222 -6.33 -0.77 13.85
N GLN A 223 -6.25 -0.31 12.59
CA GLN A 223 -5.60 -1.08 11.54
C GLN A 223 -4.63 -0.21 10.73
N GLU A 224 -3.51 -0.82 10.28
CA GLU A 224 -2.52 -0.19 9.41
C GLU A 224 -3.07 0.02 7.98
N GLU A 225 -2.44 0.94 7.25
CA GLU A 225 -2.95 1.44 5.97
C GLU A 225 -2.92 0.42 4.84
N ILE A 226 -1.92 -0.46 4.76
CA ILE A 226 -1.78 -1.41 3.64
C ILE A 226 -3.02 -2.29 3.53
N THR A 227 -3.44 -2.86 4.65
CA THR A 227 -4.60 -3.74 4.72
C THR A 227 -5.90 -3.02 4.41
N VAL A 228 -6.13 -1.86 5.03
CA VAL A 228 -7.40 -1.13 4.82
C VAL A 228 -7.47 -0.49 3.44
N ASN A 229 -6.36 0.06 2.94
CA ASN A 229 -6.32 0.69 1.62
C ASN A 229 -6.53 -0.35 0.51
N SER A 230 -5.91 -1.53 0.63
CA SER A 230 -6.16 -2.64 -0.29
C SER A 230 -7.63 -3.04 -0.30
N LYS A 231 -8.20 -3.24 0.89
CA LYS A 231 -9.61 -3.64 1.04
C LYS A 231 -10.56 -2.62 0.45
N GLY A 232 -10.37 -1.34 0.79
CA GLY A 232 -11.19 -0.25 0.27
C GLY A 232 -11.06 -0.08 -1.25
N ALA A 233 -9.84 -0.17 -1.78
CA ALA A 233 -9.58 0.01 -3.20
C ALA A 233 -10.26 -1.08 -4.06
N VAL A 234 -10.05 -2.37 -3.73
CA VAL A 234 -10.65 -3.46 -4.51
C VAL A 234 -12.18 -3.53 -4.35
N PHE A 235 -12.71 -3.11 -3.18
CA PHE A 235 -14.15 -3.01 -2.97
C PHE A 235 -14.77 -1.93 -3.87
N LEU A 236 -14.21 -0.71 -3.84
CA LEU A 236 -14.73 0.41 -4.64
C LEU A 236 -14.58 0.21 -6.15
N ALA A 237 -13.60 -0.59 -6.57
CA ALA A 237 -13.36 -0.90 -7.98
C ALA A 237 -14.04 -2.20 -8.46
N ASP A 238 -14.85 -2.85 -7.63
CA ASP A 238 -15.49 -4.15 -7.93
C ASP A 238 -14.49 -5.26 -8.31
N ALA A 239 -13.31 -5.22 -7.68
CA ALA A 239 -12.17 -6.10 -7.98
C ALA A 239 -11.79 -7.01 -6.80
N GLN A 240 -12.78 -7.44 -5.99
CA GLN A 240 -12.53 -8.27 -4.81
C GLN A 240 -12.13 -9.70 -5.16
N LYS A 241 -12.38 -10.15 -6.39
CA LYS A 241 -12.00 -11.49 -6.90
C LYS A 241 -10.89 -11.40 -7.91
N GLY A 242 -10.04 -12.42 -7.91
CA GLY A 242 -8.89 -12.51 -8.80
C GLY A 242 -7.76 -11.59 -8.38
N ASN A 243 -6.93 -11.22 -9.34
CA ASN A 243 -5.80 -10.34 -9.11
C ASN A 243 -6.19 -8.86 -9.28
N ALA A 244 -5.49 -7.99 -8.59
CA ALA A 244 -5.52 -6.54 -8.82
C ALA A 244 -4.18 -5.92 -8.40
N THR A 245 -3.89 -4.74 -8.93
CA THR A 245 -2.79 -3.91 -8.46
C THR A 245 -3.35 -2.58 -7.97
N VAL A 246 -3.06 -2.23 -6.73
CA VAL A 246 -3.45 -0.96 -6.13
C VAL A 246 -2.25 -0.02 -6.10
N ILE A 247 -2.39 1.17 -6.66
CA ILE A 247 -1.42 2.26 -6.63
C ILE A 247 -2.04 3.38 -5.81
N ASP A 248 -1.53 3.58 -4.60
CA ASP A 248 -1.98 4.64 -3.69
C ASP A 248 -0.92 5.74 -3.65
N ILE A 249 -1.28 6.93 -4.12
CA ILE A 249 -0.40 8.10 -4.07
C ILE A 249 -1.07 9.16 -3.19
N GLY A 250 -0.51 9.31 -2.00
CA GLY A 250 -0.93 10.29 -1.01
C GLY A 250 -0.27 11.66 -1.18
N GLY A 251 -0.47 12.53 -0.19
CA GLY A 251 0.17 13.85 -0.14
C GLY A 251 1.68 13.78 0.11
N MET A 252 2.16 12.80 0.88
CA MET A 252 3.55 12.68 1.30
C MET A 252 4.18 11.30 1.03
N ASP A 253 3.38 10.29 0.79
CA ASP A 253 3.80 8.90 0.58
C ASP A 253 3.13 8.30 -0.65
N ASN A 254 3.66 7.17 -1.10
CA ASN A 254 3.06 6.36 -2.15
C ASN A 254 3.25 4.88 -1.84
N LYS A 255 2.33 4.07 -2.32
CA LYS A 255 2.33 2.62 -2.10
C LYS A 255 1.91 1.92 -3.39
N ALA A 256 2.52 0.78 -3.67
CA ALA A 256 2.03 -0.16 -4.66
C ALA A 256 1.78 -1.50 -3.98
N ILE A 257 0.62 -2.10 -4.22
CA ILE A 257 0.16 -3.29 -3.50
C ILE A 257 -0.42 -4.27 -4.52
N SER A 258 0.09 -5.51 -4.55
CA SER A 258 -0.59 -6.60 -5.25
C SER A 258 -1.71 -7.15 -4.36
N VAL A 259 -2.87 -7.41 -4.95
CA VAL A 259 -4.00 -7.98 -4.22
C VAL A 259 -4.48 -9.22 -4.96
N GLN A 260 -4.80 -10.27 -4.21
CA GLN A 260 -5.43 -11.49 -4.74
C GLN A 260 -6.62 -11.87 -3.89
N ASP A 261 -7.79 -12.05 -4.50
CA ASP A 261 -9.05 -12.40 -3.83
C ASP A 261 -9.33 -11.50 -2.61
N GLY A 262 -9.07 -10.19 -2.76
CA GLY A 262 -9.23 -9.19 -1.71
C GLY A 262 -8.13 -9.16 -0.63
N VAL A 263 -7.16 -10.06 -0.70
CA VAL A 263 -6.06 -10.17 0.27
C VAL A 263 -4.81 -9.51 -0.27
N PRO A 264 -4.20 -8.53 0.45
CA PRO A 264 -2.95 -7.93 0.03
C PRO A 264 -1.81 -8.96 0.05
N GLY A 265 -1.02 -8.95 -1.00
CA GLY A 265 0.18 -9.75 -1.15
C GLY A 265 1.45 -8.93 -0.95
N THR A 266 2.26 -8.83 -2.01
CA THR A 266 3.45 -7.96 -1.99
C THR A 266 3.06 -6.51 -2.03
N PHE A 267 3.73 -5.70 -1.23
CA PHE A 267 3.59 -4.25 -1.31
C PHE A 267 4.94 -3.55 -1.19
N THR A 268 4.99 -2.35 -1.73
CA THR A 268 6.08 -1.41 -1.56
C THR A 268 5.56 -0.11 -0.99
N MET A 269 6.41 0.58 -0.27
CA MET A 269 6.12 1.92 0.24
C MET A 269 7.25 2.85 -0.18
N GLY A 270 6.91 3.94 -0.84
CA GLY A 270 7.84 5.00 -1.17
C GLY A 270 8.38 5.66 0.08
N GLY A 271 9.67 5.98 0.04
CA GLY A 271 10.28 6.79 1.09
C GLY A 271 9.74 8.23 1.09
N ILE A 272 10.11 8.97 2.13
CA ILE A 272 9.69 10.36 2.45
C ILE A 272 10.12 11.39 1.36
N CYS A 273 10.31 10.98 0.12
CA CYS A 273 10.67 11.92 -0.95
C CYS A 273 9.41 12.57 -1.52
N ALA A 274 9.18 13.82 -1.13
CA ALA A 274 8.05 14.62 -1.57
C ALA A 274 7.99 14.84 -3.12
N GLY A 275 9.01 14.44 -3.87
CA GLY A 275 9.04 14.50 -5.33
C GLY A 275 8.07 13.53 -6.01
N ALA A 276 7.86 12.35 -5.42
CA ALA A 276 6.96 11.31 -5.95
C ALA A 276 5.58 11.31 -5.27
N SER A 277 5.07 12.47 -4.89
CA SER A 277 3.85 12.58 -4.09
C SER A 277 3.00 13.79 -4.46
N GLY A 278 1.81 13.87 -3.90
CA GLY A 278 0.89 14.99 -4.08
C GLY A 278 1.48 16.35 -3.75
N ARG A 279 2.47 16.40 -2.86
CA ARG A 279 3.14 17.66 -2.49
C ARG A 279 3.81 18.37 -3.67
N PHE A 280 4.40 17.61 -4.59
CA PHE A 280 4.99 18.19 -5.80
C PHE A 280 3.90 18.75 -6.74
N LEU A 281 2.76 18.06 -6.86
CA LEU A 281 1.64 18.52 -7.67
C LEU A 281 0.98 19.77 -7.07
N GLU A 282 0.85 19.86 -5.74
CA GLU A 282 0.38 21.08 -5.05
C GLU A 282 1.30 22.28 -5.34
N LEU A 283 2.61 22.07 -5.26
CA LEU A 283 3.59 23.12 -5.60
C LEU A 283 3.49 23.53 -7.06
N THR A 284 3.27 22.57 -7.96
CA THR A 284 3.08 22.83 -9.39
C THR A 284 1.84 23.67 -9.63
N ALA A 285 0.68 23.29 -9.06
CA ALA A 285 -0.56 24.04 -9.16
C ALA A 285 -0.39 25.50 -8.66
N LYS A 286 0.24 25.64 -7.50
CA LYS A 286 0.55 26.97 -6.93
C LYS A 286 1.43 27.82 -7.83
N ARG A 287 2.44 27.23 -8.48
CA ARG A 287 3.33 27.94 -9.40
C ARG A 287 2.65 28.32 -10.72
N LEU A 288 1.71 27.49 -11.18
CA LEU A 288 0.89 27.77 -12.35
C LEU A 288 -0.26 28.76 -12.06
N GLY A 289 -0.51 29.08 -10.77
CA GLY A 289 -1.59 29.96 -10.37
C GLY A 289 -2.98 29.36 -10.52
N VAL A 290 -3.09 28.01 -10.45
CA VAL A 290 -4.35 27.28 -10.56
C VAL A 290 -4.67 26.54 -9.27
N ASP A 291 -5.94 26.22 -9.05
CA ASP A 291 -6.33 25.30 -7.98
C ASP A 291 -5.87 23.88 -8.31
N ILE A 292 -5.56 23.08 -7.28
CA ILE A 292 -5.12 21.70 -7.45
C ILE A 292 -6.16 20.83 -8.20
N THR A 293 -7.44 21.14 -8.03
CA THR A 293 -8.56 20.47 -8.72
C THR A 293 -8.61 20.74 -10.21
N GLU A 294 -8.00 21.86 -10.66
CA GLU A 294 -7.93 22.22 -12.08
C GLU A 294 -6.64 21.72 -12.75
N LEU A 295 -5.62 21.34 -11.96
CA LEU A 295 -4.32 20.90 -12.47
C LEU A 295 -4.47 19.69 -13.40
N GLY A 296 -5.33 18.73 -13.06
CA GLY A 296 -5.55 17.53 -13.87
C GLY A 296 -6.12 17.85 -15.26
N LYS A 297 -7.15 18.70 -15.30
CA LYS A 297 -7.77 19.14 -16.56
C LYS A 297 -6.80 19.94 -17.44
N LEU A 298 -5.92 20.74 -16.79
CA LEU A 298 -4.87 21.47 -17.49
C LEU A 298 -3.86 20.48 -18.09
N ALA A 299 -3.40 19.52 -17.31
CA ALA A 299 -2.43 18.50 -17.74
C ALA A 299 -2.92 17.67 -18.93
N LEU A 300 -4.23 17.31 -18.98
CA LEU A 300 -4.79 16.55 -20.09
C LEU A 300 -4.67 17.24 -21.47
N LYS A 301 -4.43 18.55 -21.50
CA LYS A 301 -4.24 19.33 -22.74
C LYS A 301 -2.76 19.43 -23.13
N GLY A 302 -1.85 19.03 -22.26
CA GLY A 302 -0.40 19.17 -22.43
C GLY A 302 0.29 17.93 -22.96
N ASP A 303 1.57 18.12 -23.32
CA ASP A 303 2.47 17.05 -23.76
C ASP A 303 3.77 17.11 -22.92
N HIS A 304 3.97 16.08 -22.07
CA HIS A 304 5.14 15.99 -21.19
C HIS A 304 6.46 15.98 -21.94
N LYS A 305 6.50 15.53 -23.20
CA LYS A 305 7.71 15.43 -24.01
C LYS A 305 8.32 16.79 -24.38
N LYS A 306 7.53 17.84 -24.28
CA LYS A 306 7.98 19.22 -24.58
C LYS A 306 8.69 19.89 -23.40
N VAL A 307 8.55 19.34 -22.20
CA VAL A 307 9.09 19.95 -20.97
C VAL A 307 9.94 18.93 -20.23
N PRO A 308 11.28 19.08 -20.22
CA PRO A 308 12.13 18.23 -19.40
C PRO A 308 11.85 18.49 -17.92
N MET A 309 11.36 17.48 -17.22
CA MET A 309 11.06 17.55 -15.78
C MET A 309 11.86 16.49 -15.04
N ASN A 310 12.63 16.90 -14.04
CA ASN A 310 13.31 15.98 -13.14
C ASN A 310 12.75 16.20 -11.73
N SER A 311 11.95 15.27 -11.24
CA SER A 311 11.31 15.37 -9.93
C SER A 311 11.85 14.39 -8.88
N TYR A 312 12.95 13.67 -9.15
CA TYR A 312 13.58 12.79 -8.15
C TYR A 312 13.92 13.53 -6.83
N CYS A 313 14.02 14.84 -6.92
CA CYS A 313 14.12 15.71 -5.77
C CYS A 313 13.19 16.90 -5.98
N ILE A 314 12.33 17.19 -4.99
CA ILE A 314 11.39 18.32 -5.05
C ILE A 314 12.05 19.66 -5.34
N VAL A 315 13.31 19.84 -4.88
CA VAL A 315 14.09 21.06 -5.14
C VAL A 315 14.42 21.17 -6.64
N PHE A 316 14.95 20.11 -7.24
CA PHE A 316 15.28 20.09 -8.66
C PHE A 316 14.03 20.10 -9.55
N GLY A 317 12.97 19.41 -9.13
CA GLY A 317 11.68 19.48 -9.82
C GLY A 317 11.11 20.90 -9.85
N THR A 318 11.15 21.59 -8.72
CA THR A 318 10.72 23.00 -8.64
C THR A 318 11.59 23.89 -9.49
N GLN A 319 12.90 23.66 -9.53
CA GLN A 319 13.81 24.43 -10.41
C GLN A 319 13.50 24.17 -11.89
N SER A 320 13.27 22.90 -12.28
CA SER A 320 12.89 22.55 -13.66
C SER A 320 11.60 23.24 -14.07
N LEU A 321 10.60 23.27 -13.18
CA LEU A 321 9.31 23.92 -13.37
C LEU A 321 9.48 25.43 -13.63
N VAL A 322 10.25 26.12 -12.79
CA VAL A 322 10.51 27.56 -12.94
C VAL A 322 11.26 27.84 -14.24
N ASN A 323 12.27 27.05 -14.56
CA ASN A 323 13.06 27.21 -15.78
C ASN A 323 12.19 27.02 -17.03
N SER A 324 11.33 26.01 -17.05
CA SER A 324 10.43 25.72 -18.19
C SER A 324 9.41 26.84 -18.42
N LEU A 325 8.82 27.36 -17.35
CA LEU A 325 7.91 28.52 -17.45
C LEU A 325 8.65 29.77 -17.94
N SER A 326 9.86 30.04 -17.45
CA SER A 326 10.68 31.16 -17.88
C SER A 326 11.13 31.04 -19.33
N ALA A 327 11.27 29.82 -19.83
CA ALA A 327 11.58 29.53 -21.24
C ALA A 327 10.35 29.61 -22.16
N GLY A 328 9.15 29.89 -21.62
CA GLY A 328 7.92 30.08 -22.39
C GLY A 328 7.16 28.79 -22.68
N SER A 329 7.42 27.71 -21.92
CA SER A 329 6.62 26.49 -22.00
C SER A 329 5.16 26.77 -21.57
N SER A 330 4.20 26.11 -22.23
CA SER A 330 2.79 26.30 -21.89
C SER A 330 2.47 25.73 -20.50
N PRO A 331 1.55 26.34 -19.76
CA PRO A 331 1.09 25.79 -18.48
C PRO A 331 0.59 24.35 -18.59
N GLU A 332 -0.05 23.99 -19.69
CA GLU A 332 -0.56 22.67 -20.00
C GLU A 332 0.58 21.64 -20.09
N ASP A 333 1.62 21.93 -20.86
CA ASP A 333 2.77 21.05 -21.04
C ASP A 333 3.53 20.87 -19.71
N VAL A 334 3.68 21.95 -18.93
CA VAL A 334 4.30 21.92 -17.60
C VAL A 334 3.46 21.07 -16.62
N ALA A 335 2.14 21.23 -16.63
CA ALA A 335 1.24 20.44 -15.77
C ALA A 335 1.32 18.93 -16.10
N MET A 336 1.30 18.58 -17.39
CA MET A 336 1.43 17.19 -17.81
C MET A 336 2.80 16.60 -17.51
N ALA A 337 3.87 17.38 -17.68
CA ALA A 337 5.22 16.97 -17.33
C ALA A 337 5.38 16.69 -15.81
N ALA A 338 4.75 17.49 -14.97
CA ALA A 338 4.73 17.26 -13.52
C ALA A 338 3.98 15.97 -13.16
N CYS A 339 2.80 15.71 -13.73
CA CYS A 339 2.06 14.48 -13.54
C CYS A 339 2.86 13.26 -14.02
N HIS A 340 3.45 13.34 -15.21
CA HIS A 340 4.27 12.27 -15.78
C HIS A 340 5.48 11.97 -14.90
N SER A 341 6.15 12.98 -14.39
CA SER A 341 7.33 12.83 -13.56
C SER A 341 7.02 12.17 -12.20
N VAL A 342 5.86 12.46 -11.59
CA VAL A 342 5.40 11.75 -10.38
C VAL A 342 5.08 10.29 -10.71
N ALA A 343 4.36 10.04 -11.80
CA ALA A 343 4.01 8.69 -12.23
C ALA A 343 5.26 7.85 -12.53
N GLU A 344 6.25 8.41 -13.23
CA GLU A 344 7.53 7.78 -13.58
C GLU A 344 8.31 7.37 -12.32
N GLN A 345 8.37 8.23 -11.30
CA GLN A 345 9.03 7.88 -10.05
C GLN A 345 8.33 6.73 -9.31
N VAL A 346 7.00 6.74 -9.25
CA VAL A 346 6.23 5.64 -8.64
C VAL A 346 6.43 4.36 -9.45
N PHE A 347 6.43 4.44 -10.77
CA PHE A 347 6.71 3.30 -11.64
C PHE A 347 8.10 2.72 -11.38
N GLU A 348 9.15 3.54 -11.34
CA GLU A 348 10.52 3.08 -11.16
C GLU A 348 10.84 2.61 -9.73
N GLN A 349 10.26 3.25 -8.72
CA GLN A 349 10.61 2.98 -7.33
C GLN A 349 9.69 1.97 -6.64
N GLN A 350 8.44 1.86 -7.09
CA GLN A 350 7.45 1.02 -6.41
C GLN A 350 6.98 -0.16 -7.27
N LEU A 351 6.59 0.10 -8.51
CA LEU A 351 5.98 -0.92 -9.35
C LEU A 351 6.98 -1.97 -9.88
N GLN A 352 8.28 -1.67 -9.86
CA GLN A 352 9.31 -2.66 -10.23
C GLN A 352 9.41 -3.83 -9.22
N GLU A 353 8.94 -3.62 -8.00
CA GLU A 353 8.98 -4.64 -6.95
C GLU A 353 7.63 -5.34 -6.72
N VAL A 354 6.60 -4.93 -7.44
CA VAL A 354 5.26 -5.52 -7.38
C VAL A 354 4.93 -6.10 -8.75
N GLU A 355 4.47 -7.35 -8.81
CA GLU A 355 3.94 -7.92 -10.04
C GLU A 355 2.64 -7.21 -10.41
N VAL A 356 2.68 -6.36 -11.45
CA VAL A 356 1.52 -5.59 -11.90
C VAL A 356 0.55 -6.51 -12.64
N LYS A 357 -0.66 -6.65 -12.10
CA LYS A 357 -1.77 -7.40 -12.68
C LYS A 357 -3.01 -6.52 -12.80
N GLU A 358 -3.77 -6.72 -13.87
CA GLU A 358 -5.04 -6.04 -14.06
C GLU A 358 -6.15 -6.63 -13.17
N PRO A 359 -7.12 -5.77 -12.73
CA PRO A 359 -7.18 -4.35 -12.97
C PRO A 359 -6.14 -3.56 -12.17
N VAL A 360 -5.62 -2.47 -12.76
CA VAL A 360 -4.78 -1.50 -12.07
C VAL A 360 -5.68 -0.40 -11.50
N ILE A 361 -5.69 -0.27 -10.18
CA ILE A 361 -6.57 0.63 -9.44
C ILE A 361 -5.72 1.74 -8.82
N MET A 362 -5.95 2.98 -9.22
CA MET A 362 -5.24 4.12 -8.66
C MET A 362 -6.13 4.87 -7.67
N VAL A 363 -5.60 5.13 -6.49
CA VAL A 363 -6.31 5.67 -5.34
C VAL A 363 -5.50 6.74 -4.61
N GLY A 364 -6.05 7.29 -3.54
CA GLY A 364 -5.49 8.44 -2.84
C GLY A 364 -6.01 9.77 -3.42
N GLY A 365 -5.74 10.87 -2.73
CA GLY A 365 -6.21 12.19 -3.16
C GLY A 365 -5.65 12.64 -4.51
N THR A 366 -4.45 12.18 -4.87
CA THR A 366 -3.81 12.53 -6.14
C THR A 366 -4.41 11.81 -7.34
N ALA A 367 -5.09 10.68 -7.15
CA ALA A 367 -5.79 9.98 -8.23
C ALA A 367 -6.90 10.84 -8.86
N LEU A 368 -7.40 11.84 -8.12
CA LEU A 368 -8.39 12.80 -8.63
C LEU A 368 -7.78 13.86 -9.57
N ILE A 369 -6.46 13.93 -9.69
CA ILE A 369 -5.76 14.80 -10.63
C ILE A 369 -5.64 14.04 -11.96
N GLU A 370 -6.61 14.18 -12.85
CA GLU A 370 -6.84 13.35 -14.05
C GLU A 370 -5.59 13.14 -14.93
N GLY A 371 -4.65 14.09 -14.92
CA GLY A 371 -3.37 13.96 -15.62
C GLY A 371 -2.46 12.88 -15.05
N LEU A 372 -2.58 12.55 -13.75
CA LEU A 372 -1.72 11.57 -13.10
C LEU A 372 -2.11 10.12 -13.45
N PRO A 373 -3.38 9.67 -13.34
CA PRO A 373 -3.79 8.38 -13.86
C PRO A 373 -3.47 8.21 -15.36
N ARG A 374 -3.67 9.27 -16.15
CA ARG A 374 -3.33 9.25 -17.57
C ARG A 374 -1.84 9.05 -17.83
N ALA A 375 -0.98 9.68 -17.04
CA ALA A 375 0.47 9.48 -17.12
C ALA A 375 0.85 8.04 -16.72
N MET A 376 0.22 7.49 -15.70
CA MET A 376 0.44 6.10 -15.27
C MET A 376 0.00 5.10 -16.34
N GLU A 377 -1.14 5.31 -17.01
CA GLU A 377 -1.57 4.50 -18.16
C GLU A 377 -0.53 4.48 -19.29
N GLN A 378 0.07 5.63 -19.59
CA GLN A 378 1.09 5.75 -20.63
C GLN A 378 2.37 4.97 -20.29
N LEU A 379 2.76 4.95 -19.01
CA LEU A 379 3.95 4.24 -18.55
C LEU A 379 3.72 2.72 -18.48
N LEU A 380 2.56 2.30 -18.00
CA LEU A 380 2.23 0.89 -17.85
C LEU A 380 1.80 0.22 -19.17
N GLY A 381 1.25 0.99 -20.10
CA GLY A 381 0.56 0.44 -21.27
C GLY A 381 -0.74 -0.30 -20.92
N LEU A 382 -1.27 -0.08 -19.71
CA LEU A 382 -2.47 -0.71 -19.17
C LEU A 382 -3.50 0.35 -18.80
N LYS A 383 -4.77 -0.04 -18.75
CA LYS A 383 -5.83 0.85 -18.25
C LYS A 383 -5.71 1.02 -16.74
N VAL A 384 -5.84 2.26 -16.27
CA VAL A 384 -5.87 2.61 -14.86
C VAL A 384 -7.29 3.03 -14.47
N THR A 385 -7.85 2.37 -13.47
CA THR A 385 -9.18 2.65 -12.93
C THR A 385 -9.06 3.52 -11.69
N VAL A 386 -9.76 4.63 -11.65
CA VAL A 386 -9.93 5.47 -10.46
C VAL A 386 -11.38 5.29 -9.98
N PRO A 387 -11.61 4.62 -8.85
CA PRO A 387 -12.98 4.42 -8.37
C PRO A 387 -13.56 5.70 -7.75
N ASP A 388 -14.87 5.75 -7.65
CA ASP A 388 -15.53 6.75 -6.81
C ASP A 388 -15.01 6.63 -5.37
N TYR A 389 -14.93 7.74 -4.65
CA TYR A 389 -14.35 7.79 -3.30
C TYR A 389 -12.88 7.38 -3.19
N ALA A 390 -12.10 7.44 -4.27
CA ALA A 390 -10.69 7.05 -4.30
C ALA A 390 -9.83 7.65 -3.16
N GLN A 391 -10.17 8.84 -2.69
CA GLN A 391 -9.48 9.50 -1.57
C GLN A 391 -9.90 8.98 -0.19
N TYR A 392 -10.98 8.19 -0.09
CA TYR A 392 -11.55 7.67 1.17
C TYR A 392 -11.26 6.18 1.39
N ILE A 393 -10.41 5.56 0.59
CA ILE A 393 -10.17 4.11 0.62
C ILE A 393 -9.82 3.57 2.01
N GLY A 394 -8.98 4.31 2.76
CA GLY A 394 -8.61 3.94 4.13
C GLY A 394 -9.83 3.89 5.06
N CYS A 395 -10.69 4.89 4.97
CA CYS A 395 -11.93 4.92 5.74
C CYS A 395 -12.89 3.80 5.33
N VAL A 396 -13.06 3.61 4.02
CA VAL A 396 -13.92 2.55 3.48
C VAL A 396 -13.41 1.17 3.92
N GLY A 397 -12.11 0.90 3.75
CA GLY A 397 -11.52 -0.36 4.18
C GLY A 397 -11.64 -0.61 5.68
N ALA A 398 -11.44 0.40 6.52
CA ALA A 398 -11.61 0.30 7.96
C ALA A 398 -13.08 0.02 8.35
N SER A 399 -14.03 0.67 7.67
CA SER A 399 -15.47 0.44 7.85
C SER A 399 -15.89 -0.97 7.44
N LEU A 400 -15.38 -1.46 6.29
CA LEU A 400 -15.63 -2.82 5.81
C LEU A 400 -15.09 -3.89 6.77
N LEU A 401 -13.88 -3.70 7.27
CA LEU A 401 -13.27 -4.68 8.18
C LEU A 401 -13.93 -4.70 9.55
N VAL A 402 -14.30 -3.54 10.09
CA VAL A 402 -14.95 -3.50 11.41
C VAL A 402 -16.35 -4.10 11.38
N SER A 403 -17.05 -4.09 10.23
CA SER A 403 -18.36 -4.72 10.12
C SER A 403 -18.33 -6.22 10.45
N GLY A 404 -17.27 -6.92 10.06
CA GLY A 404 -17.08 -8.31 10.39
C GLY A 404 -16.74 -8.61 11.85
N LEU A 405 -16.43 -7.58 12.64
CA LEU A 405 -16.22 -7.71 14.10
C LEU A 405 -17.46 -7.31 14.92
N VAL A 406 -18.50 -6.85 14.26
CA VAL A 406 -19.78 -6.46 14.91
C VAL A 406 -20.76 -7.62 14.92
N GLU A 407 -20.66 -8.50 13.94
CA GLU A 407 -21.55 -9.67 13.79
C GLU A 407 -21.24 -10.82 14.76
N ASP A 408 -20.09 -10.78 15.44
CA ASP A 408 -19.68 -11.73 16.49
C ASP A 408 -20.09 -11.20 17.89
#